data_d2303e8c75ed5bfc9239722b4f57da81
#
_entry.id   d2303e8c75ed5bfc9239722b4f57da81
#
_cell.length_a   1.000
_cell.length_b   1.000
_cell.length_c   1.000
_cell.angle_alpha   90.00
_cell.angle_beta   90.00
_cell.angle_gamma   90.00
#
_symmetry.space_group_name_H-M   'P 1'
#
loop_
_entity.id
_entity.type
_entity.pdbx_description
1 polymer ?
#
loop_
_entity_poly.entity_id
_entity_poly.type
_entity_poly.pdbx_seq_one_letter_code
_entity_poly.pdbx_strand_id
1 'polypeptide(L)'
;GCCGLFGLKPTRGRNPLGPTTLEGWGGLSTTHAITRSVRDSALVLDCSHGEEAGSPYRAKDPSKSFLDLMTRDPGNLRIAYITDPFNGASLDPEVLSIVNETAEILASTGHTVEELTNTFDPDVCKDSHGTLAISHIGAMLQKLEAQTGKPITERDVERVTWNNFQSSKVISGA
;
A
#
# COMPACT_ATOMS: atom_id res chain seq x y z
N GLY A 1 4.25 6.07 -9.71
CA GLY A 1 5.24 7.09 -10.07
C GLY A 1 6.21 6.60 -11.11
N CYS A 2 7.02 5.57 -10.83
CA CYS A 2 8.10 5.11 -11.73
C CYS A 2 7.65 4.76 -13.16
N CYS A 3 6.39 4.42 -13.37
CA CYS A 3 5.85 4.09 -14.70
C CYS A 3 5.02 5.21 -15.31
N GLY A 4 4.91 6.39 -14.69
CA GLY A 4 4.05 7.48 -15.14
C GLY A 4 2.55 7.12 -15.18
N LEU A 5 2.11 6.23 -14.27
CA LEU A 5 0.75 5.71 -14.20
C LEU A 5 0.05 6.18 -12.93
N PHE A 6 -1.28 6.14 -12.96
CA PHE A 6 -2.10 6.42 -11.79
C PHE A 6 -2.24 5.16 -10.92
N GLY A 7 -1.97 5.29 -9.63
CA GLY A 7 -2.14 4.26 -8.62
C GLY A 7 -2.97 4.76 -7.46
N LEU A 8 -3.91 3.95 -7.02
CA LEU A 8 -4.72 4.18 -5.83
C LEU A 8 -4.56 3.00 -4.89
N LYS A 9 -4.24 3.28 -3.63
CA LYS A 9 -4.37 2.30 -2.54
C LYS A 9 -5.73 2.50 -1.86
N PRO A 10 -6.72 1.66 -2.13
CA PRO A 10 -8.04 1.81 -1.51
C PRO A 10 -8.00 1.56 0.00
N THR A 11 -9.06 1.94 0.68
CA THR A 11 -9.27 1.61 2.09
C THR A 11 -9.21 0.08 2.28
N ARG A 12 -8.58 -0.37 3.37
CA ARG A 12 -8.56 -1.79 3.74
C ARG A 12 -9.98 -2.34 3.81
N GLY A 13 -10.21 -3.54 3.27
CA GLY A 13 -11.52 -4.16 3.17
C GLY A 13 -12.43 -3.55 2.09
N ARG A 14 -11.92 -2.63 1.26
CA ARG A 14 -12.67 -2.14 0.09
C ARG A 14 -12.76 -3.18 -1.01
N ASN A 15 -11.63 -3.79 -1.35
CA ASN A 15 -11.55 -4.89 -2.30
C ASN A 15 -11.29 -6.19 -1.54
N PRO A 16 -11.94 -7.30 -1.91
CA PRO A 16 -11.65 -8.61 -1.34
C PRO A 16 -10.24 -9.09 -1.70
N LEU A 17 -9.63 -9.87 -0.83
CA LEU A 17 -8.33 -10.52 -1.04
C LEU A 17 -8.44 -12.03 -1.29
N GLY A 18 -9.62 -12.59 -1.03
CA GLY A 18 -9.86 -14.04 -1.07
C GLY A 18 -10.12 -14.63 -2.46
N PRO A 19 -10.56 -15.88 -2.52
CA PRO A 19 -10.91 -16.71 -1.36
C PRO A 19 -9.73 -17.39 -0.65
N THR A 20 -8.54 -17.38 -1.25
CA THR A 20 -7.38 -18.14 -0.73
C THR A 20 -6.58 -17.39 0.36
N THR A 21 -6.68 -16.07 0.37
CA THR A 21 -5.97 -15.21 1.33
C THR A 21 -6.92 -14.13 1.77
N LEU A 22 -7.49 -14.24 2.96
CA LEU A 22 -8.43 -13.25 3.49
C LEU A 22 -7.71 -12.03 4.06
N GLU A 23 -6.48 -12.21 4.48
CA GLU A 23 -5.62 -11.17 5.02
C GLU A 23 -4.18 -11.34 4.51
N GLY A 24 -3.58 -10.28 4.00
CA GLY A 24 -2.18 -10.28 3.57
C GLY A 24 -1.34 -9.33 4.41
N TRP A 25 -0.11 -9.73 4.71
CA TRP A 25 0.87 -8.91 5.43
C TRP A 25 0.36 -8.33 6.77
N GLY A 26 -0.33 -9.16 7.58
CA GLY A 26 -0.89 -8.69 8.84
C GLY A 26 -1.86 -7.50 8.67
N GLY A 27 -2.65 -7.51 7.61
CA GLY A 27 -3.62 -6.46 7.29
C GLY A 27 -3.06 -5.24 6.56
N LEU A 28 -1.80 -5.24 6.15
CA LEU A 28 -1.21 -4.12 5.40
C LEU A 28 -1.48 -4.21 3.89
N SER A 29 -1.91 -5.37 3.38
CA SER A 29 -2.20 -5.53 1.95
C SER A 29 -3.57 -5.00 1.58
N THR A 30 -3.61 -4.29 0.46
CA THR A 30 -4.84 -3.97 -0.28
C THR A 30 -4.58 -4.17 -1.76
N THR A 31 -5.58 -4.58 -2.51
CA THR A 31 -5.46 -4.79 -3.95
C THR A 31 -6.23 -3.74 -4.73
N HIS A 32 -5.66 -3.30 -5.83
CA HIS A 32 -6.32 -2.47 -6.82
C HIS A 32 -5.51 -2.47 -8.12
N ALA A 33 -6.09 -1.93 -9.18
CA ALA A 33 -5.42 -1.82 -10.47
C ALA A 33 -4.54 -0.56 -10.56
N ILE A 34 -3.48 -0.65 -11.36
CA ILE A 34 -2.73 0.50 -11.85
C ILE A 34 -3.31 0.87 -13.21
N THR A 35 -3.64 2.13 -13.41
CA THR A 35 -4.38 2.61 -14.58
C THR A 35 -3.71 3.84 -15.20
N ARG A 36 -4.14 4.22 -16.40
CA ARG A 36 -3.67 5.44 -17.05
C ARG A 36 -4.47 6.68 -16.66
N SER A 37 -5.66 6.48 -16.11
CA SER A 37 -6.52 7.60 -15.69
C SER A 37 -7.21 7.33 -14.37
N VAL A 38 -7.60 8.39 -13.66
CA VAL A 38 -8.43 8.33 -12.45
C VAL A 38 -9.78 7.66 -12.76
N ARG A 39 -10.34 7.92 -13.94
CA ARG A 39 -11.61 7.37 -14.38
C ARG A 39 -11.57 5.84 -14.52
N ASP A 40 -10.51 5.31 -15.10
CA ASP A 40 -10.34 3.86 -15.23
C ASP A 40 -10.19 3.21 -13.86
N SER A 41 -9.46 3.87 -12.94
CA SER A 41 -9.32 3.40 -11.56
C SER A 41 -10.67 3.37 -10.83
N ALA A 42 -11.49 4.42 -10.99
CA ALA A 42 -12.84 4.47 -10.41
C ALA A 42 -13.74 3.37 -10.97
N LEU A 43 -13.71 3.13 -12.30
CA LEU A 43 -14.47 2.07 -12.94
C LEU A 43 -14.05 0.67 -12.43
N VAL A 44 -12.74 0.42 -12.35
CA VAL A 44 -12.24 -0.85 -11.79
C VAL A 44 -12.68 -1.01 -10.34
N LEU A 45 -12.67 0.06 -9.56
CA LEU A 45 -13.12 0.01 -8.18
C LEU A 45 -14.63 -0.29 -8.07
N ASP A 46 -15.46 0.29 -8.95
CA ASP A 46 -16.89 -0.04 -9.04
C ASP A 46 -17.15 -1.52 -9.37
N CYS A 47 -16.25 -2.14 -10.15
CA CYS A 47 -16.37 -3.55 -10.52
C CYS A 47 -15.78 -4.52 -9.47
N SER A 48 -14.83 -4.06 -8.64
CA SER A 48 -14.03 -4.94 -7.80
C SER A 48 -14.29 -4.79 -6.30
N HIS A 49 -14.93 -3.70 -5.86
CA HIS A 49 -15.22 -3.52 -4.45
C HIS A 49 -16.36 -4.44 -3.98
N GLY A 50 -16.39 -4.71 -2.69
CA GLY A 50 -17.48 -5.47 -2.07
C GLY A 50 -17.02 -6.27 -0.88
N GLU A 51 -18.00 -6.95 -0.27
CA GLU A 51 -17.74 -7.85 0.85
C GLU A 51 -17.33 -9.22 0.35
N GLU A 52 -16.53 -9.88 1.17
CA GLU A 52 -16.18 -11.27 1.00
C GLU A 52 -16.49 -12.04 2.29
N ALA A 53 -17.14 -13.18 2.16
CA ALA A 53 -17.44 -14.03 3.29
C ALA A 53 -16.15 -14.50 3.97
N GLY A 54 -16.05 -14.29 5.29
CA GLY A 54 -14.88 -14.64 6.07
C GLY A 54 -13.78 -13.59 6.10
N SER A 55 -13.92 -12.46 5.39
CA SER A 55 -12.96 -11.36 5.50
C SER A 55 -13.00 -10.73 6.89
N PRO A 56 -11.83 -10.50 7.53
CA PRO A 56 -11.77 -9.80 8.83
C PRO A 56 -12.04 -8.30 8.71
N TYR A 57 -12.09 -7.77 7.52
CA TYR A 57 -12.24 -6.33 7.25
C TYR A 57 -13.44 -6.06 6.35
N ARG A 58 -14.11 -4.96 6.67
CA ARG A 58 -15.20 -4.41 5.86
C ARG A 58 -15.03 -2.91 5.71
N ALA A 59 -15.09 -2.40 4.49
CA ALA A 59 -15.22 -0.98 4.22
C ALA A 59 -16.71 -0.64 3.99
N LYS A 60 -17.15 0.50 4.54
CA LYS A 60 -18.51 0.99 4.32
C LYS A 60 -18.80 1.14 2.82
N ASP A 61 -19.96 0.68 2.38
CA ASP A 61 -20.38 0.83 0.99
C ASP A 61 -20.43 2.30 0.57
N PRO A 62 -20.02 2.61 -0.66
CA PRO A 62 -20.10 3.96 -1.18
C PRO A 62 -21.57 4.36 -1.37
N SER A 63 -21.87 5.64 -1.20
CA SER A 63 -23.24 6.17 -1.39
C SER A 63 -23.66 6.24 -2.86
N LYS A 64 -22.71 6.19 -3.78
CA LYS A 64 -22.85 6.20 -5.25
C LYS A 64 -21.69 5.44 -5.86
N SER A 65 -21.73 5.19 -7.17
CA SER A 65 -20.58 4.63 -7.86
C SER A 65 -19.33 5.53 -7.71
N PHE A 66 -18.15 4.95 -7.74
CA PHE A 66 -16.90 5.71 -7.69
C PHE A 66 -16.74 6.60 -8.93
N LEU A 67 -17.29 6.18 -10.08
CA LEU A 67 -17.37 7.01 -11.28
C LEU A 67 -18.18 8.28 -11.05
N ASP A 68 -19.34 8.19 -10.38
CA ASP A 68 -20.15 9.36 -10.04
C ASP A 68 -19.47 10.25 -9.00
N LEU A 69 -18.85 9.63 -7.99
CA LEU A 69 -18.13 10.35 -6.92
C LEU A 69 -16.93 11.11 -7.45
N MET A 70 -16.25 10.59 -8.47
CA MET A 70 -15.09 11.23 -9.09
C MET A 70 -15.44 12.57 -9.76
N THR A 71 -16.67 12.74 -10.22
CA THR A 71 -17.13 13.99 -10.89
C THR A 71 -17.63 15.05 -9.91
N ARG A 72 -17.68 14.72 -8.62
CA ARG A 72 -18.15 15.62 -7.58
C ARG A 72 -17.07 16.62 -7.22
N ASP A 73 -17.45 17.89 -7.11
CA ASP A 73 -16.58 18.92 -6.51
C ASP A 73 -16.21 18.54 -5.06
N PRO A 74 -14.93 18.40 -4.71
CA PRO A 74 -14.50 18.10 -3.37
C PRO A 74 -14.69 19.27 -2.39
N GLY A 75 -14.95 20.48 -2.87
CA GLY A 75 -14.94 21.70 -2.06
C GLY A 75 -13.54 22.08 -1.58
N ASN A 76 -13.46 23.02 -0.65
CA ASN A 76 -12.20 23.45 -0.05
C ASN A 76 -11.73 22.42 0.99
N LEU A 77 -10.65 21.75 0.73
CA LEU A 77 -10.04 20.77 1.62
C LEU A 77 -8.93 21.41 2.46
N ARG A 78 -8.72 20.86 3.66
CA ARG A 78 -7.48 21.04 4.41
C ARG A 78 -6.55 19.90 4.08
N ILE A 79 -5.40 20.20 3.49
CA ILE A 79 -4.43 19.24 3.00
C ILE A 79 -3.13 19.44 3.77
N ALA A 80 -2.65 18.38 4.40
CA ALA A 80 -1.34 18.36 5.02
C ALA A 80 -0.36 17.58 4.12
N TYR A 81 0.89 18.06 4.03
CA TYR A 81 1.94 17.31 3.39
C TYR A 81 3.17 17.22 4.29
N ILE A 82 4.00 16.23 4.08
CA ILE A 82 5.19 15.94 4.87
C ILE A 82 6.36 15.75 3.90
N THR A 83 7.46 16.42 4.18
CA THR A 83 8.70 16.33 3.41
C THR A 83 9.73 15.39 4.05
N ASP A 84 9.54 15.01 5.32
CA ASP A 84 10.37 14.05 6.03
C ASP A 84 9.86 12.62 5.81
N PRO A 85 10.61 11.73 5.14
CA PRO A 85 10.20 10.35 4.94
C PRO A 85 10.05 9.58 6.25
N PHE A 86 9.02 8.72 6.34
CA PHE A 86 8.77 7.89 7.53
C PHE A 86 9.87 6.88 7.86
N ASN A 87 10.76 6.61 6.93
CA ASN A 87 11.87 5.67 7.10
C ASN A 87 13.22 6.35 7.39
N GLY A 88 13.21 7.66 7.62
CA GLY A 88 14.42 8.44 7.90
C GLY A 88 15.40 8.57 6.72
N ALA A 89 14.99 8.19 5.50
CA ALA A 89 15.82 8.37 4.31
C ALA A 89 15.89 9.85 3.90
N SER A 90 16.97 10.25 3.25
CA SER A 90 17.03 11.58 2.62
C SER A 90 16.18 11.58 1.34
N LEU A 91 15.42 12.66 1.12
CA LEU A 91 14.74 12.88 -0.15
C LEU A 91 15.73 13.40 -1.20
N ASP A 92 15.55 12.92 -2.43
CA ASP A 92 16.18 13.53 -3.58
C ASP A 92 15.63 14.95 -3.77
N PRO A 93 16.50 15.95 -4.04
CA PRO A 93 16.06 17.35 -4.23
C PRO A 93 15.01 17.53 -5.33
N GLU A 94 15.05 16.72 -6.39
CA GLU A 94 14.06 16.76 -7.47
C GLU A 94 12.69 16.29 -6.96
N VAL A 95 12.65 15.23 -6.14
CA VAL A 95 11.41 14.75 -5.51
C VAL A 95 10.83 15.80 -4.57
N LEU A 96 11.69 16.44 -3.76
CA LEU A 96 11.28 17.50 -2.85
C LEU A 96 10.68 18.69 -3.63
N SER A 97 11.30 19.11 -4.73
CA SER A 97 10.78 20.17 -5.61
C SER A 97 9.38 19.84 -6.12
N ILE A 98 9.18 18.62 -6.63
CA ILE A 98 7.88 18.17 -7.15
C ILE A 98 6.80 18.14 -6.05
N VAL A 99 7.14 17.73 -4.84
CA VAL A 99 6.20 17.75 -3.71
C VAL A 99 5.77 19.18 -3.38
N ASN A 100 6.72 20.12 -3.30
CA ASN A 100 6.43 21.53 -3.03
C ASN A 100 5.61 22.17 -4.14
N GLU A 101 5.96 21.96 -5.42
CA GLU A 101 5.18 22.43 -6.57
C GLU A 101 3.74 21.88 -6.55
N THR A 102 3.57 20.61 -6.16
CA THR A 102 2.24 19.99 -6.02
C THR A 102 1.44 20.68 -4.90
N ALA A 103 2.08 21.01 -3.78
CA ALA A 103 1.45 21.74 -2.67
C ALA A 103 0.99 23.14 -3.12
N GLU A 104 1.82 23.85 -3.88
CA GLU A 104 1.48 25.17 -4.45
C GLU A 104 0.31 25.10 -5.45
N ILE A 105 0.28 24.08 -6.32
CA ILE A 105 -0.83 23.85 -7.25
C ILE A 105 -2.13 23.61 -6.47
N LEU A 106 -2.11 22.77 -5.44
CA LEU A 106 -3.28 22.50 -4.61
C LEU A 106 -3.76 23.76 -3.87
N ALA A 107 -2.86 24.59 -3.35
CA ALA A 107 -3.20 25.87 -2.75
C ALA A 107 -3.84 26.82 -3.79
N SER A 108 -3.30 26.87 -5.01
CA SER A 108 -3.83 27.72 -6.09
C SER A 108 -5.24 27.32 -6.55
N THR A 109 -5.64 26.07 -6.33
CA THR A 109 -7.00 25.57 -6.59
C THR A 109 -7.99 25.83 -5.45
N GLY A 110 -7.59 26.55 -4.41
CA GLY A 110 -8.46 27.00 -3.32
C GLY A 110 -8.47 26.09 -2.08
N HIS A 111 -7.58 25.11 -2.02
CA HIS A 111 -7.40 24.30 -0.81
C HIS A 111 -6.50 24.99 0.22
N THR A 112 -6.69 24.67 1.48
CA THR A 112 -5.77 25.06 2.56
C THR A 112 -4.68 24.01 2.67
N VAL A 113 -3.43 24.36 2.34
CA VAL A 113 -2.31 23.41 2.32
C VAL A 113 -1.29 23.80 3.39
N GLU A 114 -0.91 22.84 4.23
CA GLU A 114 0.00 23.05 5.34
C GLU A 114 1.09 21.97 5.36
N GLU A 115 2.35 22.39 5.53
CA GLU A 115 3.42 21.45 5.78
C GLU A 115 3.39 21.01 7.25
N LEU A 116 3.44 19.70 7.49
CA LEU A 116 3.50 19.12 8.83
C LEU A 116 4.85 18.44 9.03
N THR A 117 5.37 18.56 10.25
CA THR A 117 6.51 17.75 10.68
C THR A 117 6.06 16.31 10.89
N ASN A 118 6.86 15.37 10.41
CA ASN A 118 6.64 13.95 10.67
C ASN A 118 6.73 13.68 12.18
N THR A 119 5.68 13.09 12.74
CA THR A 119 5.61 12.72 14.17
C THR A 119 5.77 11.21 14.40
N PHE A 120 5.92 10.43 13.33
CA PHE A 120 6.12 8.98 13.44
C PHE A 120 7.61 8.68 13.70
N ASP A 121 7.83 7.71 14.57
CA ASP A 121 9.17 7.17 14.79
C ASP A 121 9.57 6.29 13.59
N PRO A 122 10.58 6.68 12.81
CA PRO A 122 10.97 5.95 11.62
C PRO A 122 11.52 4.55 11.92
N ASP A 123 12.16 4.35 13.07
CA ASP A 123 12.73 3.06 13.44
C ASP A 123 11.61 2.07 13.81
N VAL A 124 10.61 2.50 14.55
CA VAL A 124 9.42 1.68 14.86
C VAL A 124 8.68 1.28 13.58
N CYS A 125 8.49 2.20 12.65
CA CYS A 125 7.83 1.91 11.38
C CYS A 125 8.63 0.91 10.54
N LYS A 126 9.94 1.10 10.46
CA LYS A 126 10.85 0.24 9.69
C LYS A 126 10.91 -1.18 10.27
N ASP A 127 11.08 -1.30 11.58
CA ASP A 127 11.24 -2.60 12.26
C ASP A 127 9.93 -3.40 12.21
N SER A 128 8.80 -2.74 12.46
CA SER A 128 7.48 -3.38 12.37
C SER A 128 7.19 -3.87 10.96
N HIS A 129 7.39 -3.01 9.95
CA HIS A 129 7.20 -3.39 8.55
C HIS A 129 8.17 -4.50 8.14
N GLY A 130 9.44 -4.40 8.52
CA GLY A 130 10.47 -5.41 8.23
C GLY A 130 10.10 -6.77 8.80
N THR A 131 9.68 -6.82 10.06
CA THR A 131 9.25 -8.05 10.72
C THR A 131 8.05 -8.70 10.01
N LEU A 132 7.03 -7.92 9.66
CA LEU A 132 5.86 -8.41 8.94
C LEU A 132 6.24 -8.92 7.54
N ALA A 133 7.07 -8.19 6.81
CA ALA A 133 7.51 -8.58 5.47
C ALA A 133 8.32 -9.89 5.50
N ILE A 134 9.29 -10.00 6.40
CA ILE A 134 10.14 -11.18 6.56
C ILE A 134 9.29 -12.40 6.95
N SER A 135 8.38 -12.24 7.92
CA SER A 135 7.48 -13.32 8.35
C SER A 135 6.58 -13.81 7.21
N HIS A 136 6.03 -12.89 6.43
CA HIS A 136 5.16 -13.23 5.29
C HIS A 136 5.93 -13.96 4.18
N ILE A 137 7.12 -13.47 3.83
CA ILE A 137 8.00 -14.15 2.84
C ILE A 137 8.34 -15.55 3.33
N GLY A 138 8.68 -15.69 4.62
CA GLY A 138 8.95 -16.98 5.23
C GLY A 138 7.80 -17.96 5.10
N ALA A 139 6.61 -17.55 5.49
CA ALA A 139 5.41 -18.38 5.41
C ALA A 139 5.05 -18.75 3.96
N MET A 140 5.20 -17.82 3.02
CA MET A 140 4.96 -18.06 1.60
C MET A 140 5.91 -19.10 1.02
N LEU A 141 7.21 -19.01 1.31
CA LEU A 141 8.20 -19.95 0.80
C LEU A 141 8.09 -21.33 1.47
N GLN A 142 7.80 -21.41 2.78
CA GLN A 142 7.50 -22.67 3.45
C GLN A 142 6.28 -23.38 2.85
N LYS A 143 5.21 -22.61 2.55
CA LYS A 143 4.05 -23.16 1.85
C LYS A 143 4.41 -23.70 0.47
N LEU A 144 5.29 -23.02 -0.26
CA LEU A 144 5.76 -23.47 -1.56
C LEU A 144 6.60 -24.75 -1.45
N GLU A 145 7.50 -24.86 -0.45
CA GLU A 145 8.23 -26.09 -0.15
C GLU A 145 7.28 -27.28 0.11
N ALA A 146 6.24 -27.02 0.93
CA ALA A 146 5.25 -28.06 1.24
C ALA A 146 4.45 -28.50 0.00
N GLN A 147 4.11 -27.57 -0.89
CA GLN A 147 3.36 -27.85 -2.10
C GLN A 147 4.20 -28.60 -3.16
N THR A 148 5.47 -28.27 -3.29
CA THR A 148 6.36 -28.83 -4.30
C THR A 148 7.09 -30.09 -3.83
N GLY A 149 7.13 -30.33 -2.52
CA GLY A 149 7.93 -31.39 -1.90
C GLY A 149 9.44 -31.20 -2.04
N LYS A 150 9.89 -29.97 -2.36
CA LYS A 150 11.30 -29.65 -2.57
C LYS A 150 11.71 -28.47 -1.71
N PRO A 151 12.89 -28.53 -1.06
CA PRO A 151 13.42 -27.39 -0.35
C PRO A 151 13.79 -26.27 -1.31
N ILE A 152 13.51 -25.03 -0.91
CA ILE A 152 13.96 -23.83 -1.64
C ILE A 152 15.41 -23.55 -1.27
N THR A 153 16.22 -23.27 -2.28
CA THR A 153 17.62 -22.93 -2.16
C THR A 153 17.91 -21.50 -2.61
N GLU A 154 19.09 -21.00 -2.32
CA GLU A 154 19.53 -19.66 -2.76
C GLU A 154 19.56 -19.48 -4.28
N ARG A 155 19.49 -20.57 -5.05
CA ARG A 155 19.47 -20.54 -6.53
C ARG A 155 18.06 -20.38 -7.10
N ASP A 156 17.04 -20.61 -6.29
CA ASP A 156 15.64 -20.60 -6.72
C ASP A 156 15.00 -19.22 -6.57
N VAL A 157 15.62 -18.34 -5.79
CA VAL A 157 15.09 -17.00 -5.48
C VAL A 157 16.21 -15.98 -5.50
N GLU A 158 15.85 -14.69 -5.60
CA GLU A 158 16.82 -13.61 -5.49
C GLU A 158 17.47 -13.53 -4.10
N ARG A 159 18.71 -13.04 -4.04
CA ARG A 159 19.49 -12.94 -2.81
C ARG A 159 18.76 -12.25 -1.65
N VAL A 160 18.01 -11.17 -1.95
CA VAL A 160 17.24 -10.47 -0.91
C VAL A 160 16.11 -11.35 -0.37
N THR A 161 15.43 -12.07 -1.22
CA THR A 161 14.36 -13.00 -0.85
C THR A 161 14.91 -14.16 -0.03
N TRP A 162 16.07 -14.72 -0.44
CA TRP A 162 16.76 -15.77 0.31
C TRP A 162 17.15 -15.31 1.72
N ASN A 163 17.75 -14.13 1.84
CA ASN A 163 18.14 -13.57 3.13
C ASN A 163 16.92 -13.36 4.06
N ASN A 164 15.82 -12.86 3.52
CA ASN A 164 14.56 -12.71 4.25
C ASN A 164 13.99 -14.08 4.69
N PHE A 165 14.08 -15.09 3.82
CA PHE A 165 13.66 -16.44 4.17
C PHE A 165 14.50 -17.05 5.30
N GLN A 166 15.83 -16.87 5.28
CA GLN A 166 16.67 -17.32 6.38
C GLN A 166 16.36 -16.57 7.68
N SER A 167 16.17 -15.25 7.59
CA SER A 167 15.80 -14.42 8.75
C SER A 167 14.43 -14.78 9.33
N SER A 168 13.49 -15.23 8.51
CA SER A 168 12.16 -15.63 8.99
C SER A 168 12.18 -16.85 9.93
N LYS A 169 13.19 -17.69 9.80
CA LYS A 169 13.31 -18.92 10.61
C LYS A 169 13.57 -18.66 12.10
N VAL A 170 14.01 -17.46 12.46
CA VAL A 170 14.26 -17.03 13.84
C VAL A 170 13.18 -16.11 14.38
N ILE A 171 12.21 -15.72 13.56
CA ILE A 171 11.07 -14.92 13.99
C ILE A 171 9.99 -15.88 14.47
N SER A 172 9.66 -15.78 15.77
CA SER A 172 8.55 -16.53 16.35
C SER A 172 7.23 -15.83 16.03
N GLY A 173 6.26 -16.58 15.49
CA GLY A 173 4.88 -16.14 15.30
C GLY A 173 3.98 -16.40 16.50
N ALA A 174 4.56 -16.67 17.65
CA ALA A 174 3.85 -16.95 18.89
C ALA A 174 3.31 -15.70 19.55
#